data_f58215e674e7154e8a7c4793fa017258
#
_entry.id   f58215e674e7154e8a7c4793fa017258
#
_cell.length_a   1.000
_cell.length_b   1.000
_cell.length_c   1.000
_cell.angle_alpha   90.00
_cell.angle_beta   90.00
_cell.angle_gamma   90.00
#
_symmetry.space_group_name_H-M   'P 1'
#
loop_
_entity.id
_entity.type
_entity.pdbx_description
1 polymer ?
#
loop_
_entity_poly.entity_id
_entity_poly.type
_entity_poly.pdbx_seq_one_letter_code
_entity_poly.pdbx_strand_id
1 'polypeptide(L)'
;MMRKTTDSRCTEESARTDFVGMLHGAGLLLAGCAAAALLFSAAGCSATGADESSVASTAEVLEENASEKSAEYASFEEVAAAFDASALNLEYSTRDMDVSFDESSATKITLSGDLASVSGSGAVAEGSTVTISTAGTYIVSGNLTDGSIIVATSENDKVQIVLNGVKIACSSGPAIDVQSADKCFITLAEGTQNSLSDGSAYASEDANACIYATCDLTINGSGSLDVSGNYRHGVFSKDDLVVYGGTIRVSAVEDGLNGKDSVKIGAGDISITAGADGVKSSKSTNPEKGFVYVSDGSLSIDAEDDGIQAKTYLCIAGGSIEVDAADDALHSDLEGAVNGGSTTVRSGDDAFHCETKLEVNDGSFVAETCSEGYEAEQVIINGGDTDIYALDDALNASAADLSGDSESSDSDAT
;
A
#
# COMPACT_ATOMS: atom_id res chain seq x y z
N MET A 1 29.09 39.64 40.24
CA MET A 1 30.08 40.17 39.29
C MET A 1 29.46 40.17 37.92
N MET A 2 29.11 41.34 37.42
CA MET A 2 28.45 41.60 36.14
C MET A 2 29.40 41.39 34.94
N ARG A 3 28.84 40.91 33.81
CA ARG A 3 29.07 41.40 32.42
C ARG A 3 28.04 40.72 31.54
N LYS A 4 27.21 41.40 30.96
CA LYS A 4 26.75 42.23 29.85
C LYS A 4 27.39 41.91 28.51
N THR A 5 26.46 41.65 27.56
CA THR A 5 26.25 42.14 26.16
C THR A 5 27.05 41.38 25.11
N THR A 6 26.43 41.07 23.93
CA THR A 6 25.91 41.98 22.91
C THR A 6 24.99 41.31 21.89
N ASP A 7 23.97 42.04 21.55
CA ASP A 7 23.03 41.94 20.44
C ASP A 7 23.75 42.19 19.11
N SER A 8 23.41 41.48 18.04
CA SER A 8 23.62 41.96 16.70
C SER A 8 22.54 41.45 15.76
N ARG A 9 21.57 42.31 15.50
CA ARG A 9 20.70 42.29 14.35
C ARG A 9 21.55 42.43 13.07
N CYS A 10 21.20 41.71 12.04
CA CYS A 10 21.50 42.07 10.69
C CYS A 10 20.28 41.91 9.80
N THR A 11 20.03 42.92 9.05
CA THR A 11 18.90 43.40 8.29
C THR A 11 18.68 42.62 6.99
N GLU A 12 17.41 42.64 6.58
CA GLU A 12 16.85 42.28 5.28
C GLU A 12 17.64 42.91 4.09
N GLU A 13 17.72 42.15 3.00
CA GLU A 13 17.75 42.73 1.69
C GLU A 13 17.01 41.87 0.66
N SER A 14 15.95 42.51 0.14
CA SER A 14 15.05 42.08 -0.90
C SER A 14 15.75 42.15 -2.27
N ALA A 15 15.65 41.13 -3.08
CA ALA A 15 15.86 41.24 -4.52
C ALA A 15 14.75 40.55 -5.29
N ARG A 16 13.77 41.34 -5.73
CA ARG A 16 12.85 41.01 -6.81
C ARG A 16 13.62 41.11 -8.14
N THR A 17 13.45 40.10 -8.97
CA THR A 17 13.67 40.22 -10.40
C THR A 17 12.48 39.70 -11.16
N ASP A 18 11.73 40.62 -11.72
CA ASP A 18 10.73 40.42 -12.76
C ASP A 18 11.38 39.88 -14.03
N PHE A 19 10.79 38.86 -14.64
CA PHE A 19 11.04 38.54 -16.04
C PHE A 19 9.71 38.36 -16.79
N VAL A 20 9.48 39.30 -17.70
CA VAL A 20 8.33 39.41 -18.59
C VAL A 20 8.56 38.55 -19.84
N GLY A 21 7.58 37.74 -20.13
CA GLY A 21 7.00 37.34 -21.40
C GLY A 21 7.84 37.03 -22.62
N MET A 22 7.48 35.95 -23.27
CA MET A 22 7.29 35.91 -24.72
C MET A 22 6.42 34.70 -25.12
N LEU A 23 5.24 34.99 -25.65
CA LEU A 23 4.39 34.11 -26.46
C LEU A 23 4.98 33.93 -27.86
N HIS A 24 4.94 32.72 -28.42
CA HIS A 24 4.76 32.31 -29.84
C HIS A 24 4.79 30.78 -29.82
N GLY A 25 3.91 30.01 -30.38
CA GLY A 25 2.98 30.13 -31.46
C GLY A 25 2.88 28.77 -32.13
N ALA A 26 1.69 28.24 -32.14
CA ALA A 26 1.05 27.27 -33.05
C ALA A 26 1.90 26.20 -33.80
N GLY A 27 1.40 24.96 -33.72
CA GLY A 27 1.79 23.89 -34.63
C GLY A 27 0.92 22.65 -34.44
N LEU A 28 -0.30 22.68 -34.98
CA LEU A 28 -1.23 21.56 -35.09
C LEU A 28 -0.74 20.56 -36.14
N LEU A 29 -0.53 19.29 -35.79
CA LEU A 29 -0.34 18.20 -36.77
C LEU A 29 -1.19 17.02 -36.35
N LEU A 30 -2.32 16.88 -37.04
CA LEU A 30 -3.14 15.68 -37.09
C LEU A 30 -2.39 14.61 -37.92
N ALA A 31 -2.22 13.42 -37.39
CA ALA A 31 -1.91 12.22 -38.15
C ALA A 31 -2.91 11.12 -37.78
N GLY A 32 -3.77 10.82 -38.73
CA GLY A 32 -4.78 9.77 -38.60
C GLY A 32 -4.15 8.38 -38.73
N CYS A 33 -4.58 7.44 -37.90
CA CYS A 33 -4.35 6.01 -38.08
C CYS A 33 -5.54 5.38 -38.76
N ALA A 34 -5.28 4.79 -39.94
CA ALA A 34 -6.22 4.00 -40.71
C ALA A 34 -6.32 2.59 -40.13
N ALA A 35 -7.54 2.17 -39.79
CA ALA A 35 -7.85 0.79 -39.46
C ALA A 35 -7.89 -0.08 -40.73
N ALA A 36 -7.08 -1.13 -40.79
CA ALA A 36 -7.16 -2.17 -41.83
C ALA A 36 -7.94 -3.37 -41.28
N ALA A 37 -9.17 -3.52 -41.74
CA ALA A 37 -9.96 -4.72 -41.54
C ALA A 37 -9.57 -5.79 -42.56
N LEU A 38 -9.11 -6.97 -42.11
CA LEU A 38 -8.91 -8.15 -42.94
C LEU A 38 -10.10 -9.11 -42.78
N LEU A 39 -10.91 -9.16 -43.82
CA LEU A 39 -11.94 -10.16 -44.01
C LEU A 39 -11.30 -11.47 -44.54
N PHE A 40 -11.43 -12.58 -43.83
CA PHE A 40 -11.21 -13.90 -44.38
C PHE A 40 -12.55 -14.60 -44.66
N SER A 41 -12.78 -14.91 -45.92
CA SER A 41 -13.93 -15.64 -46.40
C SER A 41 -13.77 -17.16 -46.20
N ALA A 42 -14.82 -17.77 -45.70
CA ALA A 42 -14.95 -19.23 -45.64
C ALA A 42 -15.24 -19.81 -47.00
N ALA A 43 -14.53 -20.88 -47.35
CA ALA A 43 -14.91 -21.78 -48.42
C ALA A 43 -15.14 -23.18 -47.84
N GLY A 44 -16.35 -23.66 -47.93
CA GLY A 44 -16.74 -25.00 -47.50
C GLY A 44 -16.38 -26.06 -48.51
N CYS A 45 -16.20 -27.30 -48.03
CA CYS A 45 -16.42 -28.50 -48.80
C CYS A 45 -16.94 -29.62 -47.89
N SER A 46 -18.05 -30.19 -48.30
CA SER A 46 -18.72 -31.32 -47.68
C SER A 46 -18.13 -32.64 -48.17
N ALA A 47 -18.03 -33.65 -47.34
CA ALA A 47 -18.13 -35.04 -47.73
C ALA A 47 -18.57 -35.92 -46.53
N THR A 48 -19.54 -36.74 -46.87
CA THR A 48 -20.31 -37.70 -46.08
C THR A 48 -19.53 -38.96 -45.67
N GLY A 49 -19.92 -39.55 -44.53
CA GLY A 49 -19.57 -40.93 -44.17
C GLY A 49 -19.90 -41.25 -42.71
N ALA A 50 -21.01 -41.99 -42.54
CA ALA A 50 -21.44 -42.53 -41.26
C ALA A 50 -20.55 -43.69 -40.82
N ASP A 51 -20.28 -43.81 -39.51
CA ASP A 51 -20.50 -45.09 -38.81
C ASP A 51 -20.62 -44.89 -37.30
N GLU A 52 -21.55 -45.60 -36.70
CA GLU A 52 -21.85 -45.62 -35.26
C GLU A 52 -20.87 -46.52 -34.53
N SER A 53 -20.39 -46.14 -33.34
CA SER A 53 -20.57 -46.96 -32.11
C SER A 53 -19.80 -46.43 -30.92
N SER A 54 -20.50 -46.57 -29.80
CA SER A 54 -20.06 -46.70 -28.40
C SER A 54 -19.66 -45.46 -27.61
N VAL A 55 -20.61 -45.13 -26.81
CA VAL A 55 -20.65 -44.45 -25.52
C VAL A 55 -19.44 -44.75 -24.60
N ALA A 56 -18.74 -43.70 -24.21
CA ALA A 56 -18.13 -43.61 -22.88
C ALA A 56 -18.22 -42.16 -22.43
N SER A 57 -19.13 -41.93 -21.51
CA SER A 57 -19.28 -40.70 -20.74
C SER A 57 -18.05 -40.51 -19.87
N THR A 58 -17.23 -39.52 -20.18
CA THR A 58 -16.38 -38.86 -19.22
C THR A 58 -16.90 -37.43 -19.08
N ALA A 59 -17.61 -37.20 -18.00
CA ALA A 59 -17.91 -35.84 -17.54
C ALA A 59 -16.57 -35.20 -17.17
N GLU A 60 -15.99 -34.40 -18.05
CA GLU A 60 -15.02 -33.40 -17.67
C GLU A 60 -15.76 -32.33 -16.86
N VAL A 61 -15.48 -32.34 -15.56
CA VAL A 61 -15.77 -31.21 -14.69
C VAL A 61 -14.88 -30.09 -15.18
N LEU A 62 -15.44 -29.22 -16.01
CA LEU A 62 -14.90 -27.89 -16.23
C LEU A 62 -15.07 -27.16 -14.89
N GLU A 63 -14.00 -27.12 -14.10
CA GLU A 63 -13.85 -26.09 -13.08
C GLU A 63 -13.82 -24.75 -13.83
N GLU A 64 -14.96 -24.11 -13.84
CA GLU A 64 -15.16 -22.75 -14.22
C GLU A 64 -14.38 -21.90 -13.19
N ASN A 65 -13.12 -21.58 -13.49
CA ASN A 65 -12.42 -20.48 -12.85
C ASN A 65 -13.08 -19.19 -13.33
N ALA A 66 -14.28 -18.93 -12.87
CA ALA A 66 -14.82 -17.59 -12.82
C ALA A 66 -14.07 -16.86 -11.70
N SER A 67 -13.03 -16.15 -12.03
CA SER A 67 -12.66 -14.95 -11.29
C SER A 67 -13.91 -14.08 -11.30
N GLU A 68 -14.71 -14.17 -10.25
CA GLU A 68 -15.81 -13.24 -10.02
C GLU A 68 -15.14 -11.87 -9.85
N LYS A 69 -15.20 -11.07 -10.91
CA LYS A 69 -14.83 -9.68 -10.86
C LYS A 69 -15.84 -9.05 -9.92
N SER A 70 -15.43 -8.79 -8.67
CA SER A 70 -16.28 -8.17 -7.66
C SER A 70 -16.90 -6.89 -8.22
N ALA A 71 -18.17 -6.64 -7.89
CA ALA A 71 -18.91 -5.51 -8.44
C ALA A 71 -18.24 -4.19 -7.98
N GLU A 72 -17.92 -3.32 -8.94
CA GLU A 72 -17.50 -1.95 -8.64
C GLU A 72 -18.76 -1.09 -8.52
N TYR A 73 -18.85 -0.32 -7.45
CA TYR A 73 -19.97 0.58 -7.15
C TYR A 73 -19.67 2.01 -7.63
N ALA A 74 -20.72 2.77 -7.93
CA ALA A 74 -20.58 4.10 -8.50
C ALA A 74 -20.28 5.18 -7.44
N SER A 75 -20.64 4.94 -6.18
CA SER A 75 -20.40 5.84 -5.06
C SER A 75 -20.01 5.09 -3.79
N PHE A 76 -19.36 5.79 -2.87
CA PHE A 76 -19.02 5.22 -1.57
C PHE A 76 -20.23 4.97 -0.70
N GLU A 77 -21.30 5.74 -0.85
CA GLU A 77 -22.59 5.50 -0.18
C GLU A 77 -23.20 4.14 -0.57
N GLU A 78 -23.07 3.74 -1.85
CA GLU A 78 -23.50 2.40 -2.30
C GLU A 78 -22.59 1.30 -1.74
N VAL A 79 -21.30 1.55 -1.60
CA VAL A 79 -20.33 0.66 -0.94
C VAL A 79 -20.68 0.49 0.52
N ALA A 80 -20.94 1.57 1.25
CA ALA A 80 -21.31 1.56 2.66
C ALA A 80 -22.61 0.75 2.89
N ALA A 81 -23.60 0.94 2.02
CA ALA A 81 -24.86 0.20 2.10
C ALA A 81 -24.73 -1.32 1.79
N ALA A 82 -23.71 -1.72 1.06
CA ALA A 82 -23.43 -3.11 0.68
C ALA A 82 -22.35 -3.77 1.56
N PHE A 83 -21.70 -3.01 2.44
CA PHE A 83 -20.59 -3.47 3.24
C PHE A 83 -21.01 -4.56 4.25
N ASP A 84 -20.19 -5.61 4.33
CA ASP A 84 -20.31 -6.68 5.32
C ASP A 84 -18.90 -7.14 5.71
N ALA A 85 -18.46 -6.80 6.92
CA ALA A 85 -17.14 -7.16 7.42
C ALA A 85 -16.88 -8.68 7.40
N SER A 86 -17.93 -9.51 7.47
CA SER A 86 -17.80 -10.97 7.43
C SER A 86 -17.48 -11.52 6.02
N ALA A 87 -17.64 -10.71 4.97
CA ALA A 87 -17.32 -11.07 3.59
C ALA A 87 -15.84 -10.79 3.25
N LEU A 88 -15.11 -10.05 4.09
CA LEU A 88 -13.72 -9.69 3.84
C LEU A 88 -12.79 -10.90 3.89
N ASN A 89 -11.86 -10.98 2.94
CA ASN A 89 -10.82 -11.99 2.96
C ASN A 89 -9.63 -11.55 3.82
N LEU A 90 -9.69 -11.84 5.11
CA LEU A 90 -8.64 -11.54 6.09
C LEU A 90 -7.52 -12.59 6.13
N GLU A 91 -7.61 -13.68 5.36
CA GLU A 91 -6.63 -14.76 5.38
C GLU A 91 -5.36 -14.40 4.60
N TYR A 92 -4.25 -14.98 5.02
CA TYR A 92 -2.98 -14.94 4.28
C TYR A 92 -2.88 -16.22 3.43
N SER A 93 -2.45 -16.09 2.19
CA SER A 93 -2.18 -17.26 1.37
C SER A 93 -0.95 -18.01 1.90
N THR A 94 -0.89 -19.31 1.66
CA THR A 94 0.30 -20.11 2.01
C THR A 94 1.57 -19.52 1.41
N ARG A 95 1.47 -18.89 0.25
CA ARG A 95 2.62 -18.29 -0.45
C ARG A 95 3.07 -16.97 0.17
N ASP A 96 2.18 -16.22 0.83
CA ASP A 96 2.57 -15.00 1.57
C ASP A 96 3.49 -15.35 2.76
N MET A 97 3.24 -16.50 3.38
CA MET A 97 3.99 -17.01 4.51
C MET A 97 5.24 -17.79 4.11
N ASP A 98 5.34 -18.25 2.84
CA ASP A 98 6.46 -19.07 2.37
C ASP A 98 7.63 -18.19 1.92
N VAL A 99 8.68 -18.18 2.72
CA VAL A 99 9.94 -17.46 2.47
C VAL A 99 10.99 -18.32 1.74
N SER A 100 10.66 -19.57 1.41
CA SER A 100 11.61 -20.51 0.80
C SER A 100 11.88 -20.17 -0.66
N PHE A 101 13.10 -20.45 -1.09
CA PHE A 101 13.52 -20.38 -2.48
C PHE A 101 14.66 -21.37 -2.76
N ASP A 102 14.77 -21.83 -4.01
CA ASP A 102 15.82 -22.71 -4.44
C ASP A 102 16.94 -21.91 -5.14
N GLU A 103 18.06 -21.72 -4.46
CA GLU A 103 19.19 -21.00 -5.01
C GLU A 103 19.78 -21.61 -6.29
N SER A 104 19.58 -22.91 -6.52
CA SER A 104 20.16 -23.61 -7.67
C SER A 104 19.40 -23.33 -8.97
N SER A 105 18.12 -23.02 -8.89
CA SER A 105 17.27 -22.68 -10.03
C SER A 105 17.01 -21.18 -10.16
N ALA A 106 17.32 -20.38 -9.12
CA ALA A 106 17.11 -18.94 -9.13
C ALA A 106 18.08 -18.22 -10.08
N THR A 107 17.56 -17.20 -10.75
CA THR A 107 18.36 -16.25 -11.51
C THR A 107 19.07 -15.29 -10.53
N LYS A 108 20.39 -15.12 -10.70
CA LYS A 108 21.19 -14.25 -9.83
C LYS A 108 21.43 -12.91 -10.50
N ILE A 109 21.11 -11.83 -9.77
CA ILE A 109 21.31 -10.44 -10.18
C ILE A 109 22.34 -9.83 -9.24
N THR A 110 23.45 -9.38 -9.82
CA THR A 110 24.53 -8.73 -9.06
C THR A 110 24.61 -7.25 -9.43
N LEU A 111 24.48 -6.40 -8.44
CA LEU A 111 24.49 -4.95 -8.54
C LEU A 111 25.89 -4.42 -8.19
N SER A 112 26.45 -3.51 -9.00
CA SER A 112 27.81 -2.99 -8.81
C SER A 112 27.95 -1.54 -9.28
N GLY A 113 27.66 -0.59 -8.41
CA GLY A 113 27.74 0.85 -8.72
C GLY A 113 26.71 1.25 -9.77
N ASP A 114 27.17 1.56 -10.97
CA ASP A 114 26.34 2.02 -12.10
C ASP A 114 25.98 0.87 -13.07
N LEU A 115 26.27 -0.37 -12.69
CA LEU A 115 26.05 -1.54 -13.54
C LEU A 115 25.35 -2.66 -12.77
N ALA A 116 24.54 -3.41 -13.48
CA ALA A 116 24.00 -4.67 -13.03
C ALA A 116 24.41 -5.80 -13.98
N SER A 117 24.44 -7.03 -13.48
CA SER A 117 24.68 -8.22 -14.28
C SER A 117 23.72 -9.33 -13.87
N VAL A 118 23.31 -10.14 -14.86
CA VAL A 118 22.37 -11.24 -14.68
C VAL A 118 23.04 -12.55 -15.01
N SER A 119 22.88 -13.55 -14.15
CA SER A 119 23.32 -14.93 -14.37
C SER A 119 22.11 -15.85 -14.20
N GLY A 120 21.59 -16.35 -15.31
CA GLY A 120 20.35 -17.12 -15.41
C GLY A 120 19.49 -16.65 -16.58
N SER A 121 18.18 -16.80 -16.45
CA SER A 121 17.21 -16.42 -17.48
C SER A 121 16.05 -15.62 -16.89
N GLY A 122 15.26 -14.96 -17.75
CA GLY A 122 14.07 -14.24 -17.34
C GLY A 122 14.31 -12.81 -16.86
N ALA A 123 15.58 -12.35 -16.83
CA ALA A 123 15.93 -10.96 -16.59
C ALA A 123 17.05 -10.50 -17.51
N VAL A 124 17.10 -9.20 -17.76
CA VAL A 124 18.14 -8.51 -18.54
C VAL A 124 18.61 -7.29 -17.77
N ALA A 125 19.91 -7.01 -17.80
CA ALA A 125 20.49 -5.78 -17.24
C ALA A 125 20.99 -4.87 -18.38
N GLU A 126 20.58 -3.62 -18.36
CA GLU A 126 21.02 -2.55 -19.25
C GLU A 126 21.54 -1.39 -18.41
N GLY A 127 22.85 -1.32 -18.24
CA GLY A 127 23.47 -0.38 -17.30
C GLY A 127 23.09 -0.69 -15.86
N SER A 128 22.46 0.26 -15.19
CA SER A 128 21.96 0.14 -13.81
C SER A 128 20.46 -0.26 -13.73
N THR A 129 19.79 -0.47 -14.86
CA THR A 129 18.41 -0.94 -14.91
C THR A 129 18.37 -2.45 -15.13
N VAL A 130 17.62 -3.15 -14.29
CA VAL A 130 17.35 -4.59 -14.44
C VAL A 130 15.87 -4.77 -14.77
N THR A 131 15.57 -5.44 -15.87
CA THR A 131 14.19 -5.80 -16.24
C THR A 131 13.97 -7.30 -16.08
N ILE A 132 13.04 -7.68 -15.22
CA ILE A 132 12.54 -9.04 -15.02
C ILE A 132 11.32 -9.22 -15.90
N SER A 133 11.33 -10.22 -16.80
CA SER A 133 10.30 -10.39 -17.84
C SER A 133 9.62 -11.76 -17.83
N THR A 134 9.91 -12.64 -16.87
CA THR A 134 9.24 -13.94 -16.72
C THR A 134 9.02 -14.28 -15.25
N ALA A 135 8.06 -15.18 -14.99
CA ALA A 135 7.88 -15.79 -13.68
C ALA A 135 9.18 -16.46 -13.18
N GLY A 136 9.40 -16.44 -11.86
CA GLY A 136 10.55 -17.11 -11.26
C GLY A 136 11.06 -16.44 -10.00
N THR A 137 12.18 -16.96 -9.51
CA THR A 137 12.88 -16.44 -8.34
C THR A 137 14.17 -15.75 -8.78
N TYR A 138 14.39 -14.53 -8.29
CA TYR A 138 15.50 -13.65 -8.61
C TYR A 138 16.21 -13.24 -7.34
N ILE A 139 17.44 -13.74 -7.14
CA ILE A 139 18.26 -13.38 -5.98
C ILE A 139 19.09 -12.16 -6.36
N VAL A 140 18.84 -11.05 -5.67
CA VAL A 140 19.49 -9.77 -5.90
C VAL A 140 20.49 -9.49 -4.78
N SER A 141 21.69 -9.06 -5.13
CA SER A 141 22.72 -8.68 -4.16
C SER A 141 23.62 -7.54 -4.66
N GLY A 142 24.22 -6.78 -3.74
CA GLY A 142 25.11 -5.67 -4.06
C GLY A 142 24.43 -4.32 -4.07
N ASN A 143 25.01 -3.32 -4.74
CA ASN A 143 24.46 -1.97 -4.69
C ASN A 143 24.42 -1.31 -6.07
N LEU A 144 23.34 -0.53 -6.31
CA LEU A 144 23.21 0.47 -7.36
C LEU A 144 23.28 1.87 -6.75
N THR A 145 24.11 2.72 -7.34
CA THR A 145 24.23 4.13 -6.94
C THR A 145 23.14 5.00 -7.55
N ASP A 146 22.64 4.61 -8.75
CA ASP A 146 21.49 5.18 -9.41
C ASP A 146 20.94 4.16 -10.41
N GLY A 147 19.83 3.52 -10.08
CA GLY A 147 19.24 2.47 -10.91
C GLY A 147 18.00 1.85 -10.28
N SER A 148 17.39 0.90 -10.98
CA SER A 148 16.10 0.32 -10.63
C SER A 148 15.97 -1.14 -11.03
N ILE A 149 15.11 -1.88 -10.32
CA ILE A 149 14.61 -3.19 -10.74
C ILE A 149 13.18 -3.01 -11.24
N ILE A 150 12.95 -3.36 -12.50
CA ILE A 150 11.63 -3.32 -13.14
C ILE A 150 11.13 -4.76 -13.29
N VAL A 151 9.88 -5.01 -12.91
CA VAL A 151 9.17 -6.26 -13.17
C VAL A 151 8.10 -5.99 -14.22
N ALA A 152 8.24 -6.61 -15.39
CA ALA A 152 7.30 -6.47 -16.50
C ALA A 152 7.04 -7.88 -17.10
N THR A 153 6.20 -8.65 -16.41
CA THR A 153 5.86 -10.03 -16.77
C THR A 153 4.42 -10.13 -17.26
N SER A 154 3.95 -11.32 -17.56
CA SER A 154 2.52 -11.57 -17.81
C SER A 154 1.70 -11.34 -16.52
N GLU A 155 0.47 -10.89 -16.67
CA GLU A 155 -0.50 -10.71 -15.57
C GLU A 155 -0.89 -12.03 -14.86
N ASN A 156 -0.42 -13.17 -15.33
CA ASN A 156 -0.59 -14.48 -14.70
C ASN A 156 0.69 -14.99 -14.05
N ASP A 157 1.78 -14.24 -14.11
CA ASP A 157 3.08 -14.64 -13.61
C ASP A 157 3.29 -14.18 -12.17
N LYS A 158 3.83 -15.09 -11.33
CA LYS A 158 4.30 -14.76 -10.00
C LYS A 158 5.81 -14.60 -10.00
N VAL A 159 6.28 -13.50 -9.41
CA VAL A 159 7.70 -13.17 -9.32
C VAL A 159 8.13 -13.13 -7.85
N GLN A 160 9.26 -13.75 -7.52
CA GLN A 160 9.89 -13.61 -6.22
C GLN A 160 11.24 -12.92 -6.36
N ILE A 161 11.39 -11.76 -5.73
CA ILE A 161 12.65 -11.00 -5.61
C ILE A 161 13.20 -11.25 -4.21
N VAL A 162 14.31 -11.97 -4.12
CA VAL A 162 15.01 -12.21 -2.85
C VAL A 162 16.07 -11.13 -2.67
N LEU A 163 15.87 -10.23 -1.70
CA LEU A 163 16.85 -9.21 -1.35
C LEU A 163 17.90 -9.79 -0.42
N ASN A 164 19.12 -9.94 -0.95
CA ASN A 164 20.24 -10.58 -0.26
C ASN A 164 21.42 -9.60 -0.09
N GLY A 165 21.26 -8.63 0.77
CA GLY A 165 22.25 -7.58 1.01
C GLY A 165 22.26 -6.56 -0.13
N VAL A 166 21.10 -5.93 -0.36
CA VAL A 166 20.88 -5.00 -1.47
C VAL A 166 20.89 -3.57 -0.97
N LYS A 167 21.53 -2.69 -1.76
CA LYS A 167 21.34 -1.25 -1.64
C LYS A 167 21.03 -0.66 -3.02
N ILE A 168 19.87 -0.07 -3.20
CA ILE A 168 19.47 0.61 -4.43
C ILE A 168 19.07 2.04 -4.11
N ALA A 169 19.67 3.00 -4.83
CA ALA A 169 19.14 4.35 -4.96
C ALA A 169 18.69 4.55 -6.41
N CYS A 170 17.56 5.21 -6.61
CA CYS A 170 17.05 5.61 -7.93
C CYS A 170 16.69 7.09 -7.89
N SER A 171 17.38 7.92 -8.66
CA SER A 171 17.20 9.38 -8.61
C SER A 171 15.96 9.88 -9.34
N SER A 172 15.30 9.06 -10.18
CA SER A 172 14.27 9.48 -11.11
C SER A 172 13.01 8.61 -11.18
N GLY A 173 12.89 7.67 -10.24
CA GLY A 173 11.75 6.74 -10.18
C GLY A 173 11.85 5.78 -8.99
N PRO A 174 11.04 4.72 -8.97
CA PRO A 174 11.08 3.68 -7.95
C PRO A 174 12.42 2.94 -7.92
N ALA A 175 12.84 2.51 -6.73
CA ALA A 175 13.93 1.55 -6.60
C ALA A 175 13.51 0.15 -7.09
N ILE A 176 12.25 -0.23 -6.82
CA ILE A 176 11.59 -1.43 -7.38
C ILE A 176 10.26 -0.98 -7.99
N ASP A 177 10.09 -1.27 -9.30
CA ASP A 177 8.92 -0.90 -10.11
C ASP A 177 8.27 -2.16 -10.69
N VAL A 178 7.18 -2.62 -10.09
CA VAL A 178 6.41 -3.77 -10.57
C VAL A 178 5.29 -3.27 -11.48
N GLN A 179 5.59 -3.21 -12.78
CA GLN A 179 4.68 -2.69 -13.81
C GLN A 179 3.61 -3.68 -14.21
N SER A 180 3.91 -4.99 -14.18
CA SER A 180 2.93 -6.06 -14.43
C SER A 180 3.40 -7.40 -13.89
N ALA A 181 2.52 -8.09 -13.18
CA ALA A 181 2.59 -9.47 -12.72
C ALA A 181 1.21 -9.87 -12.18
N ASP A 182 0.98 -11.14 -11.85
CA ASP A 182 -0.15 -11.56 -11.01
C ASP A 182 0.12 -11.16 -9.55
N LYS A 183 1.33 -11.48 -9.05
CA LYS A 183 1.78 -11.14 -7.70
C LYS A 183 3.30 -11.06 -7.63
N CYS A 184 3.80 -10.05 -6.91
CA CYS A 184 5.22 -9.92 -6.61
C CYS A 184 5.48 -10.20 -5.12
N PHE A 185 6.49 -11.02 -4.85
CA PHE A 185 6.99 -11.30 -3.49
C PHE A 185 8.38 -10.68 -3.34
N ILE A 186 8.57 -9.85 -2.33
CA ILE A 186 9.87 -9.33 -1.90
C ILE A 186 10.25 -10.09 -0.64
N THR A 187 11.18 -11.04 -0.77
CA THR A 187 11.65 -11.86 0.34
C THR A 187 12.96 -11.32 0.89
N LEU A 188 12.97 -10.97 2.16
CA LEU A 188 14.15 -10.48 2.88
C LEU A 188 14.96 -11.67 3.37
N ALA A 189 16.11 -11.95 2.71
CA ALA A 189 16.94 -13.09 3.06
C ALA A 189 17.44 -12.97 4.50
N GLU A 190 17.51 -14.11 5.20
CA GLU A 190 17.89 -14.17 6.63
C GLU A 190 19.25 -13.51 6.89
N GLY A 191 19.32 -12.69 7.92
CA GLY A 191 20.53 -12.02 8.39
C GLY A 191 21.08 -10.95 7.46
N THR A 192 20.35 -10.57 6.40
CA THR A 192 20.76 -9.50 5.48
C THR A 192 20.19 -8.14 5.86
N GLN A 193 20.89 -7.10 5.41
CA GLN A 193 20.44 -5.72 5.50
C GLN A 193 20.22 -5.17 4.09
N ASN A 194 19.05 -4.66 3.83
CA ASN A 194 18.65 -4.13 2.54
C ASN A 194 18.21 -2.68 2.69
N SER A 195 18.48 -1.84 1.68
CA SER A 195 18.10 -0.43 1.69
C SER A 195 17.67 -0.01 0.28
N LEU A 196 16.48 0.59 0.19
CA LEU A 196 15.89 1.10 -1.04
C LEU A 196 15.56 2.57 -0.85
N SER A 197 15.90 3.39 -1.85
CA SER A 197 15.63 4.83 -1.83
C SER A 197 15.28 5.29 -3.23
N ASP A 198 14.23 6.04 -3.36
CA ASP A 198 13.86 6.74 -4.60
C ASP A 198 14.40 8.17 -4.62
N GLY A 199 14.11 8.89 -5.72
CA GLY A 199 14.41 10.31 -5.88
C GLY A 199 13.25 11.19 -5.41
N SER A 200 13.54 12.45 -5.14
CA SER A 200 12.51 13.45 -4.75
C SER A 200 11.65 13.96 -5.92
N ALA A 201 11.89 13.47 -7.13
CA ALA A 201 11.09 13.78 -8.32
C ALA A 201 11.20 12.62 -9.31
N TYR A 202 10.08 12.27 -9.94
CA TYR A 202 10.03 11.18 -10.90
C TYR A 202 10.03 11.69 -12.34
N ALA A 203 10.60 10.90 -13.24
CA ALA A 203 10.59 11.20 -14.68
C ALA A 203 9.22 10.95 -15.32
N SER A 204 8.38 10.09 -14.71
CA SER A 204 7.00 9.78 -15.08
C SER A 204 6.12 9.83 -13.84
N GLU A 205 4.84 10.18 -14.01
CA GLU A 205 3.82 10.16 -12.95
C GLU A 205 3.11 8.80 -12.83
N ASP A 206 3.56 7.77 -13.57
CA ASP A 206 2.93 6.44 -13.56
C ASP A 206 3.14 5.69 -12.25
N ALA A 207 4.23 5.99 -11.55
CA ALA A 207 4.56 5.44 -10.23
C ALA A 207 4.69 6.56 -9.19
N ASN A 208 4.50 6.22 -7.91
CA ASN A 208 4.46 7.19 -6.83
C ASN A 208 5.06 6.69 -5.50
N ALA A 209 5.87 5.65 -5.51
CA ALA A 209 6.47 5.07 -4.31
C ALA A 209 7.88 4.52 -4.57
N CYS A 210 8.69 4.42 -3.52
CA CYS A 210 10.02 3.80 -3.59
C CYS A 210 9.95 2.32 -4.00
N ILE A 211 8.97 1.58 -3.46
CA ILE A 211 8.55 0.27 -3.94
C ILE A 211 7.13 0.43 -4.49
N TYR A 212 6.99 0.30 -5.79
CA TYR A 212 5.71 0.49 -6.48
C TYR A 212 5.27 -0.79 -7.17
N ALA A 213 4.00 -1.18 -7.01
CA ALA A 213 3.41 -2.33 -7.68
C ALA A 213 2.02 -2.01 -8.24
N THR A 214 1.74 -2.55 -9.45
CA THR A 214 0.41 -2.49 -10.06
C THR A 214 -0.43 -3.74 -9.79
N CYS A 215 0.09 -4.68 -9.03
CA CYS A 215 -0.50 -5.97 -8.69
C CYS A 215 -0.30 -6.26 -7.20
N ASP A 216 -0.80 -7.37 -6.71
CA ASP A 216 -0.55 -7.85 -5.35
C ASP A 216 0.94 -7.83 -5.00
N LEU A 217 1.26 -7.29 -3.84
CA LEU A 217 2.61 -7.22 -3.30
C LEU A 217 2.69 -7.88 -1.92
N THR A 218 3.65 -8.77 -1.74
CA THR A 218 3.97 -9.33 -0.43
C THR A 218 5.41 -9.03 -0.06
N ILE A 219 5.64 -8.51 1.15
CA ILE A 219 6.97 -8.40 1.76
C ILE A 219 7.04 -9.44 2.88
N ASN A 220 8.00 -10.37 2.78
CA ASN A 220 8.19 -11.42 3.77
C ASN A 220 9.69 -11.71 4.03
N GLY A 221 9.98 -12.67 4.91
CA GLY A 221 11.34 -13.06 5.27
C GLY A 221 11.76 -12.57 6.65
N SER A 222 13.04 -12.69 6.99
CA SER A 222 13.57 -12.37 8.33
C SER A 222 14.77 -11.42 8.29
N GLY A 223 15.16 -10.94 7.11
CA GLY A 223 16.15 -9.88 6.96
C GLY A 223 15.61 -8.50 7.35
N SER A 224 16.44 -7.46 7.20
CA SER A 224 15.98 -6.08 7.39
C SER A 224 15.85 -5.32 6.07
N LEU A 225 14.95 -4.34 6.05
CA LEU A 225 14.69 -3.46 4.92
C LEU A 225 14.46 -2.03 5.40
N ASP A 226 15.31 -1.12 4.94
CA ASP A 226 15.12 0.32 5.09
C ASP A 226 14.58 0.89 3.76
N VAL A 227 13.43 1.55 3.78
CA VAL A 227 12.77 2.20 2.63
C VAL A 227 12.72 3.70 2.85
N SER A 228 13.23 4.45 1.89
CA SER A 228 13.15 5.92 1.88
C SER A 228 12.34 6.38 0.66
N GLY A 229 11.07 6.68 0.87
CA GLY A 229 10.15 7.26 -0.11
C GLY A 229 10.28 8.79 -0.13
N ASN A 230 11.21 9.29 -0.95
CA ASN A 230 11.53 10.72 -0.99
C ASN A 230 10.62 11.51 -1.95
N TYR A 231 9.81 10.83 -2.77
CA TYR A 231 8.85 11.46 -3.68
C TYR A 231 7.46 11.55 -3.07
N ARG A 232 6.88 10.40 -2.73
CA ARG A 232 5.56 10.31 -2.09
C ARG A 232 5.54 9.16 -1.08
N HIS A 233 5.09 7.97 -1.49
CA HIS A 233 4.91 6.85 -0.57
C HIS A 233 6.19 6.01 -0.41
N GLY A 234 6.31 5.31 0.70
CA GLY A 234 7.36 4.33 0.91
C GLY A 234 7.13 3.06 0.08
N VAL A 235 6.01 2.40 0.32
CA VAL A 235 5.55 1.20 -0.39
C VAL A 235 4.12 1.42 -0.87
N PHE A 236 3.87 1.15 -2.15
CA PHE A 236 2.54 1.27 -2.74
C PHE A 236 2.20 0.03 -3.59
N SER A 237 1.01 -0.54 -3.36
CA SER A 237 0.39 -1.52 -4.26
C SER A 237 -0.96 -0.99 -4.76
N LYS A 238 -1.24 -1.16 -6.07
CA LYS A 238 -2.58 -0.86 -6.62
C LYS A 238 -3.65 -1.88 -6.22
N ASP A 239 -3.19 -3.05 -5.77
CA ASP A 239 -4.04 -4.13 -5.29
C ASP A 239 -3.74 -4.39 -3.80
N ASP A 240 -3.62 -5.64 -3.37
CA ASP A 240 -3.35 -5.98 -1.98
C ASP A 240 -1.87 -5.79 -1.61
N LEU A 241 -1.60 -5.24 -0.42
CA LEU A 241 -0.29 -5.20 0.21
C LEU A 241 -0.27 -6.10 1.44
N VAL A 242 0.61 -7.10 1.45
CA VAL A 242 0.81 -8.00 2.58
C VAL A 242 2.20 -7.83 3.16
N VAL A 243 2.30 -7.66 4.48
CA VAL A 243 3.59 -7.73 5.21
C VAL A 243 3.54 -8.93 6.15
N TYR A 244 4.44 -9.90 5.93
CA TYR A 244 4.49 -11.12 6.73
C TYR A 244 5.92 -11.46 7.18
N GLY A 245 6.55 -10.51 7.87
CA GLY A 245 7.88 -10.67 8.47
C GLY A 245 8.87 -9.57 8.14
N GLY A 246 10.09 -9.73 8.65
CA GLY A 246 11.19 -8.80 8.49
C GLY A 246 11.28 -7.73 9.58
N THR A 247 12.42 -7.05 9.61
CA THR A 247 12.59 -5.78 10.35
C THR A 247 12.56 -4.67 9.33
N ILE A 248 11.46 -3.93 9.25
CA ILE A 248 11.18 -2.97 8.17
C ILE A 248 11.13 -1.56 8.77
N ARG A 249 11.89 -0.65 8.17
CA ARG A 249 11.80 0.78 8.47
C ARG A 249 11.40 1.52 7.22
N VAL A 250 10.36 2.33 7.33
CA VAL A 250 9.86 3.16 6.24
C VAL A 250 9.91 4.62 6.66
N SER A 251 10.49 5.46 5.82
CA SER A 251 10.34 6.91 5.91
C SER A 251 9.77 7.41 4.59
N ALA A 252 8.67 8.14 4.62
CA ALA A 252 7.95 8.58 3.42
C ALA A 252 7.54 10.05 3.53
N VAL A 253 7.47 10.74 2.38
CA VAL A 253 6.97 12.12 2.28
C VAL A 253 5.45 12.18 2.40
N GLU A 254 4.78 11.12 1.93
CA GLU A 254 3.34 10.87 2.10
C GLU A 254 3.16 9.57 2.90
N ASP A 255 2.34 8.61 2.43
CA ASP A 255 2.03 7.42 3.20
C ASP A 255 3.22 6.46 3.32
N GLY A 256 3.34 5.81 4.46
CA GLY A 256 4.37 4.80 4.69
C GLY A 256 4.12 3.52 3.89
N LEU A 257 3.05 2.81 4.20
CA LEU A 257 2.57 1.61 3.53
C LEU A 257 1.17 1.86 2.98
N ASN A 258 0.99 1.76 1.67
CA ASN A 258 -0.29 1.98 1.02
C ASN A 258 -0.64 0.79 0.11
N GLY A 259 -1.70 0.07 0.45
CA GLY A 259 -2.31 -0.98 -0.37
C GLY A 259 -3.72 -0.56 -0.75
N LYS A 260 -3.94 -0.23 -2.04
CA LYS A 260 -5.20 0.37 -2.45
C LYS A 260 -6.40 -0.53 -2.15
N ASP A 261 -6.31 -1.82 -2.46
CA ASP A 261 -7.37 -2.79 -2.23
C ASP A 261 -7.40 -3.27 -0.77
N SER A 262 -6.24 -3.58 -0.20
CA SER A 262 -6.11 -3.85 1.23
C SER A 262 -4.66 -3.74 1.72
N VAL A 263 -4.48 -3.55 3.04
CA VAL A 263 -3.20 -3.79 3.73
C VAL A 263 -3.41 -4.86 4.79
N LYS A 264 -2.59 -5.92 4.75
CA LYS A 264 -2.60 -6.98 5.77
C LYS A 264 -1.22 -7.14 6.39
N ILE A 265 -1.14 -7.03 7.71
CA ILE A 265 0.10 -7.18 8.49
C ILE A 265 -0.07 -8.40 9.41
N GLY A 266 0.73 -9.45 9.15
CA GLY A 266 0.64 -10.73 9.88
C GLY A 266 1.87 -11.06 10.71
N ALA A 267 2.98 -10.37 10.49
CA ALA A 267 4.21 -10.53 11.25
C ALA A 267 5.22 -9.42 10.89
N GLY A 268 6.27 -9.29 11.69
CA GLY A 268 7.39 -8.38 11.45
C GLY A 268 7.59 -7.37 12.58
N ASP A 269 8.71 -6.67 12.53
CA ASP A 269 9.04 -5.52 13.38
C ASP A 269 9.12 -4.30 12.45
N ILE A 270 8.05 -3.49 12.44
CA ILE A 270 7.80 -2.46 11.44
C ILE A 270 7.80 -1.10 12.13
N SER A 271 8.61 -0.18 11.62
CA SER A 271 8.67 1.21 12.09
C SER A 271 8.44 2.15 10.90
N ILE A 272 7.49 3.06 11.03
CA ILE A 272 7.06 3.97 9.97
C ILE A 272 7.17 5.40 10.48
N THR A 273 7.74 6.28 9.66
CA THR A 273 7.63 7.74 9.79
C THR A 273 7.06 8.26 8.48
N ALA A 274 5.88 8.85 8.52
CA ALA A 274 5.11 9.27 7.36
C ALA A 274 4.72 10.75 7.43
N GLY A 275 4.81 11.45 6.30
CA GLY A 275 4.34 12.84 6.18
C GLY A 275 2.84 12.94 5.84
N ALA A 276 2.15 11.81 5.72
CA ALA A 276 0.70 11.63 5.68
C ALA A 276 0.37 10.39 6.54
N ASP A 277 -0.37 9.41 6.00
CA ASP A 277 -0.78 8.24 6.79
C ASP A 277 0.37 7.23 6.98
N GLY A 278 0.43 6.64 8.15
CA GLY A 278 1.39 5.57 8.41
C GLY A 278 1.09 4.34 7.56
N VAL A 279 -0.13 3.81 7.67
CA VAL A 279 -0.66 2.67 6.90
C VAL A 279 -2.01 3.07 6.30
N LYS A 280 -2.18 2.87 5.00
CA LYS A 280 -3.40 3.30 4.28
C LYS A 280 -3.97 2.24 3.36
N SER A 281 -5.31 2.10 3.34
CA SER A 281 -6.06 1.42 2.28
C SER A 281 -7.21 2.30 1.80
N SER A 282 -7.32 2.51 0.46
CA SER A 282 -8.11 3.63 -0.08
C SER A 282 -9.16 3.24 -1.13
N LYS A 283 -9.44 1.94 -1.33
CA LYS A 283 -10.45 1.49 -2.30
C LYS A 283 -11.86 1.84 -1.83
N SER A 284 -12.50 2.73 -2.57
CA SER A 284 -13.81 3.29 -2.23
C SER A 284 -14.96 2.84 -3.13
N THR A 285 -14.70 1.87 -4.05
CA THR A 285 -15.67 1.43 -5.05
C THR A 285 -16.07 -0.05 -4.92
N ASN A 286 -15.58 -0.72 -3.87
CA ASN A 286 -15.81 -2.14 -3.65
C ASN A 286 -15.94 -2.43 -2.14
N PRO A 287 -17.07 -3.00 -1.67
CA PRO A 287 -17.28 -3.26 -0.25
C PRO A 287 -16.39 -4.37 0.34
N GLU A 288 -15.76 -5.21 -0.51
CA GLU A 288 -14.83 -6.24 -0.08
C GLU A 288 -13.36 -5.78 -0.07
N LYS A 289 -13.11 -4.49 -0.33
CA LYS A 289 -11.80 -3.86 -0.44
C LYS A 289 -11.73 -2.60 0.42
N GLY A 290 -10.57 -1.96 0.46
CA GLY A 290 -10.38 -0.73 1.24
C GLY A 290 -10.15 -0.98 2.72
N PHE A 291 -9.72 -2.16 3.13
CA PHE A 291 -9.55 -2.51 4.54
C PHE A 291 -8.08 -2.61 4.96
N VAL A 292 -7.84 -2.42 6.26
CA VAL A 292 -6.57 -2.72 6.93
C VAL A 292 -6.80 -3.77 8.01
N TYR A 293 -5.95 -4.80 8.01
CA TYR A 293 -6.01 -5.90 8.96
C TYR A 293 -4.64 -6.16 9.58
N VAL A 294 -4.53 -6.01 10.90
CA VAL A 294 -3.32 -6.31 11.66
C VAL A 294 -3.60 -7.51 12.57
N SER A 295 -2.96 -8.65 12.28
CA SER A 295 -3.19 -9.88 13.05
C SER A 295 -2.06 -10.24 14.00
N ASP A 296 -0.83 -9.76 13.75
CA ASP A 296 0.34 -9.99 14.60
C ASP A 296 1.49 -9.05 14.19
N GLY A 297 2.60 -9.09 14.92
CA GLY A 297 3.80 -8.30 14.69
C GLY A 297 3.94 -7.13 15.68
N SER A 298 5.00 -6.34 15.47
CA SER A 298 5.25 -5.09 16.19
C SER A 298 5.19 -3.95 15.19
N LEU A 299 4.35 -2.96 15.44
CA LEU A 299 4.13 -1.82 14.55
C LEU A 299 4.28 -0.52 15.36
N SER A 300 5.23 0.31 14.97
CA SER A 300 5.46 1.65 15.55
C SER A 300 5.32 2.69 14.45
N ILE A 301 4.39 3.62 14.61
CA ILE A 301 4.02 4.62 13.62
C ILE A 301 4.17 6.02 14.21
N ASP A 302 4.79 6.91 13.43
CA ASP A 302 4.86 8.35 13.62
C ASP A 302 4.34 9.01 12.32
N ALA A 303 3.13 9.59 12.35
CA ALA A 303 2.40 10.07 11.18
C ALA A 303 1.96 11.53 11.35
N GLU A 304 2.07 12.32 10.28
CA GLU A 304 1.62 13.73 10.25
C GLU A 304 0.13 13.88 9.87
N ASP A 305 -0.56 12.76 9.60
CA ASP A 305 -2.00 12.60 9.36
C ASP A 305 -2.47 11.40 10.19
N ASP A 306 -3.22 10.45 9.63
CA ASP A 306 -3.68 9.27 10.36
C ASP A 306 -2.56 8.24 10.59
N GLY A 307 -2.58 7.61 11.76
CA GLY A 307 -1.68 6.49 12.04
C GLY A 307 -1.98 5.30 11.13
N ILE A 308 -3.22 4.83 11.15
CA ILE A 308 -3.72 3.77 10.27
C ILE A 308 -5.08 4.18 9.72
N GLN A 309 -5.20 4.32 8.39
CA GLN A 309 -6.44 4.68 7.71
C GLN A 309 -6.97 3.53 6.85
N ALA A 310 -8.24 3.19 6.99
CA ALA A 310 -8.96 2.24 6.16
C ALA A 310 -10.21 2.88 5.56
N LYS A 311 -10.48 2.59 4.28
CA LYS A 311 -11.68 3.12 3.61
C LYS A 311 -12.95 2.37 4.00
N THR A 312 -12.85 1.09 4.38
CA THR A 312 -14.06 0.30 4.70
C THR A 312 -13.98 -0.35 6.07
N TYR A 313 -12.84 -0.92 6.43
CA TYR A 313 -12.72 -1.66 7.69
C TYR A 313 -11.31 -1.63 8.24
N LEU A 314 -11.17 -1.24 9.50
CA LEU A 314 -9.92 -1.35 10.24
C LEU A 314 -10.06 -2.39 11.35
N CYS A 315 -9.28 -3.46 11.30
CA CYS A 315 -9.32 -4.50 12.30
C CYS A 315 -7.95 -4.77 12.92
N ILE A 316 -7.86 -4.58 14.22
CA ILE A 316 -6.71 -4.99 15.05
C ILE A 316 -7.09 -6.30 15.72
N ALA A 317 -6.53 -7.41 15.23
CA ALA A 317 -6.79 -8.75 15.76
C ALA A 317 -5.66 -9.29 16.66
N GLY A 318 -4.49 -8.62 16.62
CA GLY A 318 -3.33 -9.01 17.44
C GLY A 318 -2.14 -8.07 17.22
N GLY A 319 -0.99 -8.47 17.77
CA GLY A 319 0.26 -7.71 17.66
C GLY A 319 0.45 -6.68 18.77
N SER A 320 1.54 -5.92 18.66
CA SER A 320 1.89 -4.79 19.53
C SER A 320 1.99 -3.53 18.68
N ILE A 321 1.08 -2.59 18.88
CA ILE A 321 0.92 -1.41 18.05
C ILE A 321 1.15 -0.16 18.91
N GLU A 322 2.05 0.70 18.46
CA GLU A 322 2.29 2.03 19.03
C GLU A 322 2.11 3.05 17.90
N VAL A 323 1.24 4.04 18.13
CA VAL A 323 0.93 5.09 17.15
C VAL A 323 1.10 6.46 17.82
N ASP A 324 1.77 7.36 17.11
CA ASP A 324 1.78 8.80 17.37
C ASP A 324 1.34 9.49 16.08
N ALA A 325 0.15 10.07 16.06
CA ALA A 325 -0.49 10.63 14.87
C ALA A 325 -0.90 12.09 15.12
N ALA A 326 -0.81 12.93 14.09
CA ALA A 326 -1.21 14.33 14.22
C ALA A 326 -2.73 14.52 14.05
N ASP A 327 -3.40 13.59 13.40
CA ASP A 327 -4.86 13.49 13.30
C ASP A 327 -5.34 12.25 14.07
N ASP A 328 -6.06 11.31 13.45
CA ASP A 328 -6.54 10.12 14.12
C ASP A 328 -5.45 9.05 14.27
N ALA A 329 -5.38 8.39 15.43
CA ALA A 329 -4.45 7.28 15.55
C ALA A 329 -4.91 6.08 14.72
N LEU A 330 -6.20 5.74 14.76
CA LEU A 330 -6.85 4.71 13.97
C LEU A 330 -8.13 5.29 13.36
N HIS A 331 -8.26 5.17 12.03
CA HIS A 331 -9.39 5.72 11.28
C HIS A 331 -10.02 4.70 10.34
N SER A 332 -11.33 4.63 10.29
CA SER A 332 -12.08 3.88 9.27
C SER A 332 -13.32 4.65 8.82
N ASP A 333 -13.46 4.86 7.51
CA ASP A 333 -14.65 5.54 6.95
C ASP A 333 -15.95 4.71 7.08
N LEU A 334 -15.91 3.46 7.59
CA LEU A 334 -17.11 2.68 7.90
C LEU A 334 -17.02 2.01 9.26
N GLU A 335 -16.44 0.81 9.35
CA GLU A 335 -16.43 0.03 10.57
C GLU A 335 -15.01 -0.26 11.07
N GLY A 336 -14.88 -0.45 12.38
CA GLY A 336 -13.63 -0.86 13.00
C GLY A 336 -13.82 -1.91 14.07
N ALA A 337 -12.77 -2.67 14.35
CA ALA A 337 -12.77 -3.64 15.44
C ALA A 337 -11.40 -3.79 16.10
N VAL A 338 -11.42 -3.93 17.44
CA VAL A 338 -10.30 -4.40 18.24
C VAL A 338 -10.66 -5.80 18.77
N ASN A 339 -10.02 -6.82 18.20
CA ASN A 339 -10.27 -8.23 18.53
C ASN A 339 -9.16 -8.85 19.36
N GLY A 340 -8.07 -8.12 19.62
CA GLY A 340 -6.93 -8.61 20.40
C GLY A 340 -5.71 -7.68 20.28
N GLY A 341 -4.57 -8.17 20.80
CA GLY A 341 -3.31 -7.43 20.76
C GLY A 341 -3.17 -6.40 21.88
N SER A 342 -2.15 -5.55 21.73
CA SER A 342 -1.88 -4.43 22.60
C SER A 342 -1.64 -3.18 21.78
N THR A 343 -2.52 -2.21 21.90
CA THR A 343 -2.48 -0.96 21.15
C THR A 343 -2.28 0.20 22.12
N THR A 344 -1.29 1.03 21.85
CA THR A 344 -1.04 2.28 22.59
C THR A 344 -0.98 3.41 21.58
N VAL A 345 -1.79 4.45 21.79
CA VAL A 345 -1.89 5.56 20.86
C VAL A 345 -1.73 6.92 21.53
N ARG A 346 -1.24 7.86 20.75
CA ARG A 346 -1.34 9.31 20.93
C ARG A 346 -1.86 9.89 19.64
N SER A 347 -2.87 10.71 19.72
CA SER A 347 -3.45 11.38 18.55
C SER A 347 -3.72 12.85 18.81
N GLY A 348 -3.72 13.63 17.74
CA GLY A 348 -4.13 15.03 17.78
C GLY A 348 -5.65 15.17 17.80
N ASP A 349 -6.35 14.23 17.18
CA ASP A 349 -7.82 14.12 17.21
C ASP A 349 -8.23 12.80 17.86
N ASP A 350 -8.78 11.83 17.18
CA ASP A 350 -9.38 10.67 17.81
C ASP A 350 -8.40 9.50 18.01
N ALA A 351 -8.60 8.76 19.11
CA ALA A 351 -7.83 7.54 19.31
C ALA A 351 -8.26 6.40 18.38
N PHE A 352 -9.57 6.28 18.14
CA PHE A 352 -10.13 5.39 17.11
C PHE A 352 -11.46 5.93 16.62
N HIS A 353 -11.47 6.47 15.40
CA HIS A 353 -12.63 6.96 14.70
C HIS A 353 -13.17 5.95 13.71
N CYS A 354 -14.49 5.74 13.72
CA CYS A 354 -15.23 5.00 12.69
C CYS A 354 -16.54 5.74 12.38
N GLU A 355 -16.86 5.93 11.10
CA GLU A 355 -18.10 6.61 10.75
C GLU A 355 -19.35 5.88 11.24
N THR A 356 -19.38 4.54 11.19
CA THR A 356 -20.63 3.80 11.47
C THR A 356 -20.56 2.93 12.72
N LYS A 357 -19.55 2.07 12.84
CA LYS A 357 -19.50 1.12 13.96
C LYS A 357 -18.09 0.80 14.40
N LEU A 358 -17.86 0.84 15.71
CA LEU A 358 -16.64 0.36 16.36
C LEU A 358 -16.98 -0.77 17.34
N GLU A 359 -16.34 -1.92 17.20
CA GLU A 359 -16.44 -3.06 18.10
C GLU A 359 -15.13 -3.32 18.85
N VAL A 360 -15.17 -3.35 20.18
CA VAL A 360 -14.06 -3.78 21.04
C VAL A 360 -14.41 -5.11 21.67
N ASN A 361 -13.74 -6.18 21.23
CA ASN A 361 -14.07 -7.54 21.63
C ASN A 361 -13.07 -8.12 22.62
N ASP A 362 -11.77 -7.80 22.49
CA ASP A 362 -10.68 -8.29 23.35
C ASP A 362 -9.44 -7.38 23.15
N GLY A 363 -8.36 -7.66 23.87
CA GLY A 363 -7.08 -6.97 23.80
C GLY A 363 -6.92 -5.85 24.83
N SER A 364 -5.83 -5.09 24.70
CA SER A 364 -5.53 -3.93 25.51
C SER A 364 -5.41 -2.70 24.63
N PHE A 365 -6.19 -1.67 24.90
CA PHE A 365 -6.17 -0.40 24.19
C PHE A 365 -5.89 0.75 25.18
N VAL A 366 -4.82 1.48 24.93
CA VAL A 366 -4.41 2.62 25.75
C VAL A 366 -4.31 3.85 24.87
N ALA A 367 -5.16 4.85 25.09
CA ALA A 367 -4.99 6.17 24.53
C ALA A 367 -4.34 7.09 25.58
N GLU A 368 -3.05 7.40 25.40
CA GLU A 368 -2.30 8.24 26.34
C GLU A 368 -2.69 9.71 26.22
N THR A 369 -3.12 10.13 25.02
CA THR A 369 -3.72 11.45 24.75
C THR A 369 -4.49 11.38 23.43
N CYS A 370 -5.66 12.01 23.39
CA CYS A 370 -6.49 12.19 22.21
C CYS A 370 -7.48 13.34 22.47
N SER A 371 -8.15 13.83 21.45
CA SER A 371 -9.32 14.71 21.57
C SER A 371 -10.50 13.91 22.06
N GLU A 372 -10.91 12.92 21.28
CA GLU A 372 -11.90 11.91 21.62
C GLU A 372 -11.29 10.50 21.66
N GLY A 373 -11.88 9.63 22.48
CA GLY A 373 -11.37 8.26 22.62
C GLY A 373 -11.82 7.34 21.50
N TYR A 374 -12.99 6.75 21.70
CA TYR A 374 -13.68 5.97 20.68
C TYR A 374 -14.83 6.80 20.11
N GLU A 375 -14.78 7.08 18.82
CA GLU A 375 -15.84 7.76 18.11
C GLU A 375 -16.46 6.86 17.02
N ALA A 376 -17.78 6.73 17.02
CA ALA A 376 -18.56 6.10 15.96
C ALA A 376 -20.05 6.39 16.12
N GLU A 377 -20.84 6.18 15.06
CA GLU A 377 -22.32 6.16 15.20
C GLU A 377 -22.76 5.10 16.22
N GLN A 378 -22.07 3.96 16.27
CA GLN A 378 -22.30 2.89 17.24
C GLN A 378 -20.99 2.35 17.82
N VAL A 379 -20.78 2.49 19.13
CA VAL A 379 -19.68 1.89 19.88
C VAL A 379 -20.17 0.69 20.68
N ILE A 380 -19.58 -0.50 20.47
CA ILE A 380 -19.92 -1.75 21.12
C ILE A 380 -18.69 -2.29 21.86
N ILE A 381 -18.74 -2.39 23.17
CA ILE A 381 -17.66 -2.93 23.99
C ILE A 381 -18.12 -4.27 24.57
N ASN A 382 -17.58 -5.37 24.04
CA ASN A 382 -17.87 -6.73 24.48
C ASN A 382 -16.83 -7.28 25.46
N GLY A 383 -15.60 -6.74 25.44
CA GLY A 383 -14.48 -7.18 26.26
C GLY A 383 -13.26 -6.31 26.09
N GLY A 384 -12.10 -6.83 26.51
CA GLY A 384 -10.82 -6.12 26.48
C GLY A 384 -10.61 -5.19 27.67
N ASP A 385 -9.39 -4.69 27.78
CA ASP A 385 -8.97 -3.68 28.78
C ASP A 385 -8.73 -2.35 28.03
N THR A 386 -9.51 -1.33 28.37
CA THR A 386 -9.42 0.00 27.76
C THR A 386 -9.07 1.07 28.79
N ASP A 387 -8.03 1.88 28.51
CA ASP A 387 -7.63 3.04 29.30
C ASP A 387 -7.46 4.24 28.38
N ILE A 388 -8.35 5.21 28.46
CA ILE A 388 -8.42 6.37 27.56
C ILE A 388 -8.31 7.65 28.37
N TYR A 389 -7.32 8.47 28.00
CA TYR A 389 -7.19 9.84 28.46
C TYR A 389 -7.53 10.78 27.29
N ALA A 390 -8.79 11.17 27.20
CA ALA A 390 -9.31 12.12 26.23
C ALA A 390 -9.41 13.53 26.80
N LEU A 391 -9.28 14.53 25.94
CA LEU A 391 -9.43 15.95 26.32
C LEU A 391 -10.90 16.38 26.33
N ASP A 392 -11.73 15.75 25.50
CA ASP A 392 -13.18 15.93 25.47
C ASP A 392 -13.86 14.62 25.91
N ASP A 393 -14.39 13.80 25.04
CA ASP A 393 -15.11 12.59 25.40
C ASP A 393 -14.29 11.31 25.20
N ALA A 394 -14.23 10.43 26.22
CA ALA A 394 -13.57 9.12 26.07
C ALA A 394 -14.36 8.15 25.20
N LEU A 395 -15.67 8.35 25.07
CA LEU A 395 -16.59 7.61 24.20
C LEU A 395 -17.59 8.59 23.60
N ASN A 396 -17.55 8.78 22.31
CA ASN A 396 -18.52 9.56 21.53
C ASN A 396 -19.29 8.63 20.61
N ALA A 397 -20.57 8.38 20.94
CA ALA A 397 -21.48 7.58 20.10
C ALA A 397 -22.59 8.51 19.59
N SER A 398 -22.24 9.31 18.60
CA SER A 398 -23.14 10.26 17.96
C SER A 398 -23.41 9.83 16.52
N ALA A 399 -24.68 9.89 16.09
CA ALA A 399 -24.99 9.68 14.69
C ALA A 399 -24.27 10.75 13.86
N ALA A 400 -23.49 10.32 12.88
CA ALA A 400 -22.89 11.23 11.92
C ALA A 400 -23.95 12.18 11.38
N ASP A 401 -23.73 13.50 11.46
CA ASP A 401 -24.65 14.48 10.90
C ASP A 401 -24.58 14.42 9.37
N LEU A 402 -25.27 13.44 8.78
CA LEU A 402 -25.40 13.29 7.33
C LEU A 402 -26.14 14.48 6.68
N SER A 403 -26.62 15.41 7.47
CA SER A 403 -27.17 16.66 6.98
C SER A 403 -26.06 17.71 6.87
N GLY A 404 -25.23 17.63 5.86
CA GLY A 404 -24.46 18.79 5.43
C GLY A 404 -25.41 19.94 5.15
N ASP A 405 -25.78 20.74 6.20
CA ASP A 405 -26.05 22.16 6.02
C ASP A 405 -26.42 22.87 7.32
N SER A 406 -25.88 24.07 7.38
CA SER A 406 -26.29 25.23 8.16
C SER A 406 -25.78 25.33 9.60
N GLU A 407 -24.63 25.93 9.71
CA GLU A 407 -24.40 26.89 10.81
C GLU A 407 -25.63 27.79 11.04
N SER A 408 -26.45 27.45 11.99
CA SER A 408 -27.35 28.43 12.55
C SER A 408 -26.61 29.20 13.65
N SER A 409 -26.03 30.33 13.24
CA SER A 409 -25.66 31.39 14.18
C SER A 409 -26.89 31.75 15.03
N ASP A 410 -27.02 31.16 16.19
CA ASP A 410 -27.92 31.64 17.22
C ASP A 410 -27.24 32.72 18.02
N SER A 411 -27.42 33.93 17.55
CA SER A 411 -27.19 35.14 18.32
C SER A 411 -28.30 35.28 19.35
N ASP A 412 -28.10 34.79 20.55
CA ASP A 412 -28.92 35.22 21.67
C ASP A 412 -28.33 36.44 22.38
N ALA A 413 -28.91 37.56 21.97
CA ALA A 413 -28.86 38.79 22.74
C ALA A 413 -30.02 38.77 23.76
N THR A 414 -29.67 38.69 25.04
CA THR A 414 -30.23 39.51 26.14
C THR A 414 -29.50 39.25 27.42
#